data_f8ed8123bbed84952a2d07078a342b6d
#
_entry.id   f8ed8123bbed84952a2d07078a342b6d
#
_cell.length_a   1.000
_cell.length_b   1.000
_cell.length_c   1.000
_cell.angle_alpha   90.00
_cell.angle_beta   90.00
_cell.angle_gamma   90.00
#
_symmetry.space_group_name_H-M   'P 1'
#
loop_
_entity.id
_entity.type
_entity.pdbx_description
1 polymer ?
#
loop_
_entity_poly.entity_id
_entity_poly.type
_entity_poly.pdbx_seq_one_letter_code
_entity_poly.pdbx_strand_id
1 'polypeptide(L)'
;LGDVYKRQVIKLGTNDSKTHNWAKGAEEYQQSMQAMIDTLKALPSKPKIYLCSPIPAFKGSWTINDSVIVNGEMPIIQKLVKKNKCGFIDLHTLYIYKDMMLGDGIHPNAKGAEKLAGIVYETLKADEAQNKAAIEKASKAKSSKGKK
;
A
#
# COMPACT_ATOMS: atom_id res chain seq x y z
N LEU A 1 20.62 18.38 10.29
CA LEU A 1 19.81 17.16 10.46
C LEU A 1 19.36 16.77 9.07
N GLY A 2 20.05 15.75 8.50
CA GLY A 2 19.77 15.27 7.15
C GLY A 2 18.31 14.93 6.96
N ASP A 3 17.85 15.05 5.72
CA ASP A 3 16.48 14.75 5.28
C ASP A 3 16.04 13.38 5.79
N VAL A 4 15.29 13.37 6.88
CA VAL A 4 14.62 12.16 7.34
C VAL A 4 13.58 11.83 6.29
N TYR A 5 13.88 10.87 5.46
CA TYR A 5 12.99 10.38 4.42
C TYR A 5 11.70 9.85 5.07
N LYS A 6 10.64 10.64 5.01
CA LYS A 6 9.35 10.28 5.59
C LYS A 6 8.56 9.44 4.60
N ARG A 7 8.06 8.33 5.09
CA ARG A 7 7.19 7.41 4.35
C ARG A 7 5.82 7.36 5.00
N GLN A 8 4.78 7.26 4.18
CA GLN A 8 3.41 7.02 4.61
C GLN A 8 2.91 5.74 3.95
N VAL A 9 2.50 4.78 4.78
CA VAL A 9 1.93 3.51 4.32
C VAL A 9 0.46 3.50 4.67
N ILE A 10 -0.40 3.42 3.66
CA ILE A 10 -1.86 3.44 3.81
C ILE A 10 -2.40 2.04 3.53
N LYS A 11 -3.01 1.41 4.52
CA LYS A 11 -3.69 0.11 4.45
C LYS A 11 -5.12 0.26 4.92
N LEU A 12 -6.01 0.61 4.01
CA LEU A 12 -7.44 0.82 4.25
C LEU A 12 -8.25 0.08 3.18
N GLY A 13 -9.52 -0.21 3.50
CA GLY A 13 -10.45 -0.87 2.58
C GLY A 13 -11.22 -2.02 3.21
N THR A 14 -10.64 -2.77 4.16
CA THR A 14 -11.27 -3.98 4.72
C THR A 14 -12.73 -3.74 5.16
N ASN A 15 -13.04 -2.61 5.79
CA ASN A 15 -14.42 -2.27 6.17
C ASN A 15 -15.27 -1.76 5.00
N ASP A 16 -14.63 -1.18 4.00
CA ASP A 16 -15.29 -0.71 2.78
C ASP A 16 -15.78 -1.89 1.95
N SER A 17 -15.11 -3.05 2.03
CA SER A 17 -15.49 -4.29 1.34
C SER A 17 -16.77 -4.93 1.87
N LYS A 18 -17.34 -4.47 2.98
CA LYS A 18 -18.63 -4.94 3.46
C LYS A 18 -19.69 -4.73 2.38
N THR A 19 -20.48 -5.76 2.10
CA THR A 19 -21.44 -5.76 1.00
C THR A 19 -22.34 -4.52 0.98
N HIS A 20 -22.83 -4.09 2.15
CA HIS A 20 -23.71 -2.91 2.24
C HIS A 20 -22.96 -1.58 2.11
N ASN A 21 -21.67 -1.51 2.47
CA ASN A 21 -20.85 -0.32 2.29
C ASN A 21 -20.47 -0.18 0.81
N TRP A 22 -19.98 -1.26 0.21
CA TRP A 22 -19.50 -1.25 -1.18
C TRP A 22 -20.59 -0.92 -2.19
N ALA A 23 -21.81 -1.43 -1.97
CA ALA A 23 -22.95 -1.15 -2.85
C ALA A 23 -23.29 0.35 -2.97
N LYS A 24 -22.88 1.17 -2.01
CA LYS A 24 -23.15 2.61 -1.97
C LYS A 24 -21.90 3.47 -2.10
N GLY A 25 -20.73 2.93 -1.74
CA GLY A 25 -19.54 3.70 -1.45
C GLY A 25 -18.33 3.44 -2.36
N ALA A 26 -18.46 2.66 -3.44
CA ALA A 26 -17.32 2.36 -4.30
C ALA A 26 -16.66 3.63 -4.90
N GLU A 27 -17.46 4.60 -5.33
CA GLU A 27 -16.97 5.88 -5.83
C GLU A 27 -16.40 6.74 -4.71
N GLU A 28 -17.05 6.78 -3.55
CA GLU A 28 -16.58 7.50 -2.36
C GLU A 28 -15.25 6.92 -1.86
N TYR A 29 -15.05 5.61 -1.93
CA TYR A 29 -13.78 4.97 -1.59
C TYR A 29 -12.63 5.54 -2.44
N GLN A 30 -12.81 5.60 -3.77
CA GLN A 30 -11.80 6.15 -4.67
C GLN A 30 -11.54 7.64 -4.36
N GLN A 31 -12.59 8.43 -4.16
CA GLN A 31 -12.48 9.87 -3.86
C GLN A 31 -11.77 10.11 -2.52
N SER A 32 -12.15 9.38 -1.48
CA SER A 32 -11.56 9.49 -0.14
C SER A 32 -10.07 9.11 -0.13
N MET A 33 -9.72 8.03 -0.82
CA MET A 33 -8.31 7.63 -0.97
C MET A 33 -7.50 8.68 -1.75
N GLN A 34 -8.06 9.27 -2.81
CA GLN A 34 -7.41 10.36 -3.55
C GLN A 34 -7.21 11.59 -2.67
N ALA A 35 -8.23 12.00 -1.92
CA ALA A 35 -8.15 13.15 -1.02
C ALA A 35 -7.07 12.97 0.06
N MET A 36 -6.95 11.76 0.60
CA MET A 36 -5.91 11.42 1.56
C MET A 36 -4.51 11.53 0.94
N ILE A 37 -4.33 11.04 -0.28
CA ILE A 37 -3.07 11.16 -1.03
C ILE A 37 -2.73 12.63 -1.26
N ASP A 38 -3.70 13.44 -1.68
CA ASP A 38 -3.50 14.86 -1.96
C ASP A 38 -3.11 15.63 -0.69
N THR A 39 -3.76 15.33 0.43
CA THR A 39 -3.41 15.88 1.75
C THR A 39 -1.95 15.55 2.14
N LEU A 40 -1.54 14.30 1.98
CA LEU A 40 -0.17 13.88 2.30
C LEU A 40 0.87 14.52 1.37
N LYS A 41 0.55 14.68 0.08
CA LYS A 41 1.44 15.35 -0.88
C LYS A 41 1.61 16.84 -0.59
N ALA A 42 0.60 17.48 0.02
CA ALA A 42 0.65 18.89 0.40
C ALA A 42 1.54 19.16 1.63
N LEU A 43 1.92 18.11 2.39
CA LEU A 43 2.76 18.28 3.56
C LEU A 43 4.16 18.80 3.17
N PRO A 44 4.74 19.72 3.96
CA PRO A 44 6.10 20.23 3.72
C PRO A 44 7.16 19.12 3.62
N SER A 45 6.96 18.01 4.36
CA SER A 45 7.86 16.86 4.35
C SER A 45 7.82 16.04 3.06
N LYS A 46 6.82 16.25 2.19
CA LYS A 46 6.62 15.53 0.91
C LYS A 46 6.90 14.02 1.03
N PRO A 47 6.20 13.28 1.89
CA PRO A 47 6.50 11.89 2.15
C PRO A 47 6.34 11.03 0.89
N LYS A 48 7.15 9.98 0.76
CA LYS A 48 6.85 8.92 -0.21
C LYS A 48 5.65 8.13 0.27
N ILE A 49 4.63 8.01 -0.56
CA ILE A 49 3.36 7.38 -0.21
C ILE A 49 3.32 5.97 -0.79
N TYR A 50 2.90 5.00 0.00
CA TYR A 50 2.65 3.63 -0.40
C TYR A 50 1.19 3.28 -0.12
N LEU A 51 0.52 2.71 -1.10
CA LEU A 51 -0.82 2.16 -0.94
C LEU A 51 -0.71 0.65 -0.83
N CYS A 52 -1.40 0.07 0.14
CA CYS A 52 -1.49 -1.38 0.31
C CYS A 52 -2.85 -1.86 -0.18
N SER A 53 -2.90 -3.06 -0.79
CA SER A 53 -4.14 -3.82 -0.81
C SER A 53 -4.50 -4.25 0.62
N PRO A 54 -5.80 -4.40 0.97
CA PRO A 54 -6.18 -5.13 2.17
C PRO A 54 -5.60 -6.55 2.13
N ILE A 55 -5.38 -7.16 3.29
CA ILE A 55 -5.06 -8.59 3.37
C ILE A 55 -6.30 -9.43 3.01
N PRO A 56 -6.15 -10.71 2.64
CA PRO A 56 -7.28 -11.58 2.35
C PRO A 56 -8.27 -11.68 3.51
N ALA A 57 -9.56 -11.65 3.21
CA ALA A 57 -10.60 -11.98 4.16
C ALA A 57 -10.86 -13.51 4.07
N PHE A 58 -10.21 -14.28 4.93
CA PHE A 58 -10.33 -15.75 4.92
C PHE A 58 -11.69 -16.27 5.39
N LYS A 59 -12.49 -15.40 5.99
CA LYS A 59 -13.90 -15.63 6.35
C LYS A 59 -14.70 -14.37 6.08
N GLY A 60 -15.98 -14.55 5.74
CA GLY A 60 -16.92 -13.42 5.56
C GLY A 60 -17.49 -12.86 6.87
N SER A 61 -16.69 -12.80 7.92
CA SER A 61 -17.15 -12.23 9.21
C SER A 61 -17.55 -10.76 9.02
N TRP A 62 -18.61 -10.35 9.68
CA TRP A 62 -19.17 -8.98 9.60
C TRP A 62 -19.46 -8.50 8.19
N THR A 63 -19.85 -9.38 7.30
CA THR A 63 -20.14 -9.08 5.88
C THR A 63 -18.94 -8.56 5.08
N ILE A 64 -17.72 -8.65 5.60
CA ILE A 64 -16.49 -8.35 4.86
C ILE A 64 -16.36 -9.37 3.73
N ASN A 65 -16.10 -8.87 2.52
CA ASN A 65 -16.18 -9.65 1.29
C ASN A 65 -14.88 -9.60 0.50
N ASP A 66 -14.18 -10.72 0.47
CA ASP A 66 -12.91 -10.83 -0.24
C ASP A 66 -13.03 -10.61 -1.75
N SER A 67 -14.16 -11.00 -2.35
CA SER A 67 -14.43 -10.74 -3.78
C SER A 67 -14.53 -9.23 -4.06
N VAL A 68 -15.06 -8.44 -3.13
CA VAL A 68 -15.07 -6.97 -3.25
C VAL A 68 -13.66 -6.40 -3.13
N ILE A 69 -12.84 -6.94 -2.23
CA ILE A 69 -11.43 -6.54 -2.12
C ILE A 69 -10.72 -6.77 -3.47
N VAL A 70 -10.83 -7.98 -4.01
CA VAL A 70 -10.11 -8.36 -5.24
C VAL A 70 -10.62 -7.64 -6.47
N ASN A 71 -11.95 -7.61 -6.67
CA ASN A 71 -12.56 -7.14 -7.92
C ASN A 71 -12.98 -5.66 -7.89
N GLY A 72 -13.08 -5.08 -6.69
CA GLY A 72 -13.49 -3.69 -6.48
C GLY A 72 -12.34 -2.80 -6.02
N GLU A 73 -11.84 -3.03 -4.82
CA GLU A 73 -10.85 -2.14 -4.19
C GLU A 73 -9.47 -2.20 -4.85
N MET A 74 -8.94 -3.40 -5.12
CA MET A 74 -7.60 -3.54 -5.69
C MET A 74 -7.42 -2.84 -7.03
N PRO A 75 -8.35 -2.91 -8.00
CA PRO A 75 -8.27 -2.14 -9.23
C PRO A 75 -8.25 -0.62 -9.00
N ILE A 76 -9.02 -0.12 -8.02
CA ILE A 76 -9.02 1.29 -7.65
C ILE A 76 -7.66 1.69 -7.05
N ILE A 77 -7.14 0.90 -6.12
CA ILE A 77 -5.82 1.13 -5.50
C ILE A 77 -4.74 1.18 -6.58
N GLN A 78 -4.71 0.21 -7.49
CA GLN A 78 -3.72 0.16 -8.58
C GLN A 78 -3.82 1.37 -9.51
N LYS A 79 -5.05 1.82 -9.82
CA LYS A 79 -5.28 3.05 -10.59
C LYS A 79 -4.73 4.28 -9.87
N LEU A 80 -4.98 4.40 -8.56
CA LEU A 80 -4.47 5.49 -7.73
C LEU A 80 -2.94 5.46 -7.62
N VAL A 81 -2.33 4.30 -7.46
CA VAL A 81 -0.88 4.11 -7.47
C VAL A 81 -0.25 4.67 -8.75
N LYS A 82 -0.77 4.28 -9.91
CA LYS A 82 -0.29 4.76 -11.22
C LYS A 82 -0.48 6.26 -11.38
N LYS A 83 -1.70 6.77 -11.12
CA LYS A 83 -2.04 8.19 -11.24
C LYS A 83 -1.16 9.07 -10.38
N ASN A 84 -0.89 8.63 -9.15
CA ASN A 84 -0.23 9.44 -8.12
C ASN A 84 1.26 9.16 -7.97
N LYS A 85 1.81 8.18 -8.72
CA LYS A 85 3.21 7.71 -8.60
C LYS A 85 3.54 7.25 -7.18
N CYS A 86 2.58 6.59 -6.52
CA CYS A 86 2.77 5.98 -5.21
C CYS A 86 3.48 4.62 -5.32
N GLY A 87 4.10 4.15 -4.25
CA GLY A 87 4.50 2.76 -4.13
C GLY A 87 3.26 1.87 -3.94
N PHE A 88 3.37 0.60 -4.31
CA PHE A 88 2.32 -0.39 -4.08
C PHE A 88 2.86 -1.54 -3.23
N ILE A 89 2.09 -1.96 -2.23
CA ILE A 89 2.39 -3.14 -1.42
C ILE A 89 1.20 -4.10 -1.54
N ASP A 90 1.40 -5.18 -2.28
CA ASP A 90 0.35 -6.18 -2.51
C ASP A 90 0.24 -7.13 -1.31
N LEU A 91 -0.42 -6.67 -0.26
CA LEU A 91 -0.64 -7.48 0.93
C LEU A 91 -1.63 -8.61 0.69
N HIS A 92 -2.55 -8.45 -0.27
CA HIS A 92 -3.53 -9.49 -0.57
C HIS A 92 -2.86 -10.77 -1.11
N THR A 93 -1.95 -10.62 -2.03
CA THR A 93 -1.22 -11.76 -2.62
C THR A 93 -0.13 -12.30 -1.71
N LEU A 94 0.55 -11.42 -0.96
CA LEU A 94 1.71 -11.80 -0.16
C LEU A 94 1.36 -12.36 1.22
N TYR A 95 0.18 -12.01 1.77
CA TYR A 95 -0.24 -12.49 3.09
C TYR A 95 -1.07 -13.76 2.98
N ILE A 96 -0.41 -14.91 3.01
CA ILE A 96 -1.01 -16.25 2.87
C ILE A 96 -1.26 -16.97 4.20
N TYR A 97 -1.09 -16.33 5.33
CA TYR A 97 -1.02 -16.90 6.67
C TYR A 97 -2.41 -17.04 7.32
N LYS A 98 -3.28 -17.88 6.73
CA LYS A 98 -4.64 -18.13 7.21
C LYS A 98 -4.69 -18.68 8.64
N ASP A 99 -3.73 -19.49 9.02
CA ASP A 99 -3.58 -20.09 10.35
C ASP A 99 -3.07 -19.10 11.41
N MET A 100 -2.61 -17.93 10.98
CA MET A 100 -2.15 -16.84 11.85
C MET A 100 -3.18 -15.71 12.00
N MET A 101 -4.45 -16.00 11.72
CA MET A 101 -5.57 -15.11 11.94
C MET A 101 -6.22 -15.38 13.30
N LEU A 102 -6.96 -14.37 13.80
CA LEU A 102 -7.93 -14.60 14.88
C LEU A 102 -9.10 -15.44 14.36
N GLY A 103 -9.95 -15.91 15.27
CA GLY A 103 -11.09 -16.77 14.93
C GLY A 103 -12.08 -16.17 13.92
N ASP A 104 -12.03 -14.85 13.71
CA ASP A 104 -12.84 -14.14 12.72
C ASP A 104 -12.32 -14.28 11.28
N GLY A 105 -11.06 -14.67 11.09
CA GLY A 105 -10.43 -14.80 9.78
C GLY A 105 -10.21 -13.47 9.05
N ILE A 106 -10.28 -12.34 9.76
CA ILE A 106 -10.10 -10.97 9.25
C ILE A 106 -8.90 -10.30 9.91
N HIS A 107 -8.77 -10.44 11.22
CA HIS A 107 -7.68 -9.82 11.98
C HIS A 107 -6.51 -10.80 12.18
N PRO A 108 -5.28 -10.42 11.85
CA PRO A 108 -4.10 -11.21 12.20
C PRO A 108 -3.96 -11.34 13.72
N ASN A 109 -3.55 -12.50 14.20
CA ASN A 109 -3.05 -12.65 15.56
C ASN A 109 -1.63 -12.04 15.67
N ALA A 110 -1.00 -12.09 16.83
CA ALA A 110 0.32 -11.50 17.05
C ALA A 110 1.38 -12.00 16.05
N LYS A 111 1.41 -13.30 15.76
CA LYS A 111 2.34 -13.90 14.78
C LYS A 111 2.00 -13.44 13.36
N GLY A 112 0.71 -13.35 13.02
CA GLY A 112 0.26 -12.84 11.73
C GLY A 112 0.60 -11.37 11.54
N ALA A 113 0.49 -10.55 12.59
CA ALA A 113 0.90 -9.15 12.58
C ALA A 113 2.41 -8.99 12.34
N GLU A 114 3.23 -9.86 12.95
CA GLU A 114 4.68 -9.91 12.71
C GLU A 114 5.00 -10.24 11.24
N LYS A 115 4.31 -11.22 10.65
CA LYS A 115 4.46 -11.56 9.22
C LYS A 115 4.06 -10.39 8.33
N LEU A 116 2.94 -9.75 8.64
CA LEU A 116 2.48 -8.56 7.92
C LEU A 116 3.52 -7.42 7.95
N ALA A 117 4.07 -7.15 9.13
CA ALA A 117 5.13 -6.15 9.30
C ALA A 117 6.39 -6.51 8.49
N GLY A 118 6.77 -7.79 8.45
CA GLY A 118 7.87 -8.30 7.64
C GLY A 118 7.68 -8.05 6.15
N ILE A 119 6.49 -8.33 5.60
CA ILE A 119 6.15 -8.07 4.19
C ILE A 119 6.29 -6.59 3.86
N VAL A 120 5.73 -5.71 4.70
CA VAL A 120 5.85 -4.26 4.51
C VAL A 120 7.31 -3.83 4.56
N TYR A 121 8.06 -4.26 5.56
CA TYR A 121 9.48 -3.92 5.73
C TYR A 121 10.33 -4.32 4.52
N GLU A 122 10.24 -5.56 4.06
CA GLU A 122 11.02 -6.03 2.92
C GLU A 122 10.67 -5.28 1.62
N THR A 123 9.40 -4.94 1.42
CA THR A 123 8.98 -4.14 0.26
C THR A 123 9.59 -2.73 0.31
N LEU A 124 9.54 -2.07 1.47
CA LEU A 124 10.12 -0.73 1.65
C LEU A 124 11.64 -0.74 1.48
N LYS A 125 12.31 -1.76 1.97
CA LYS A 125 13.77 -1.95 1.86
C LYS A 125 14.20 -2.18 0.42
N ALA A 126 13.48 -3.02 -0.31
CA ALA A 126 13.76 -3.27 -1.73
C ALA A 126 13.60 -2.00 -2.58
N ASP A 127 12.55 -1.22 -2.33
CA ASP A 127 12.31 0.05 -3.02
C ASP A 127 13.41 1.09 -2.70
N GLU A 128 13.90 1.14 -1.48
CA GLU A 128 15.02 2.02 -1.10
C GLU A 128 16.31 1.66 -1.84
N ALA A 129 16.62 0.37 -1.93
CA ALA A 129 17.80 -0.12 -2.65
C ALA A 129 17.74 0.22 -4.15
N GLN A 130 16.54 0.06 -4.78
CA GLN A 130 16.33 0.42 -6.18
C GLN A 130 16.49 1.93 -6.41
N ASN A 131 15.96 2.77 -5.54
CA ASN A 131 16.11 4.23 -5.63
C ASN A 131 17.56 4.66 -5.50
N LYS A 132 18.31 4.10 -4.55
CA LYS A 132 19.73 4.38 -4.36
C LYS A 132 20.54 4.00 -5.63
N ALA A 133 20.32 2.83 -6.17
CA ALA A 133 20.98 2.38 -7.40
C ALA A 133 20.65 3.29 -8.60
N ALA A 134 19.39 3.75 -8.73
CA ALA A 134 18.98 4.67 -9.79
C ALA A 134 19.69 6.03 -9.67
N ILE A 135 19.81 6.59 -8.47
CA ILE A 135 20.52 7.85 -8.21
C ILE A 135 22.00 7.73 -8.56
N GLU A 136 22.66 6.65 -8.14
CA GLU A 136 24.06 6.39 -8.45
C GLU A 136 24.32 6.27 -9.96
N LYS A 137 23.43 5.58 -10.68
CA LYS A 137 23.48 5.45 -12.14
C LYS A 137 23.31 6.80 -12.84
N ALA A 138 22.39 7.62 -12.39
CA ALA A 138 22.13 8.95 -12.94
C ALA A 138 23.32 9.90 -12.69
N SER A 139 23.95 9.86 -11.52
CA SER A 139 25.12 10.68 -11.21
C SER A 139 26.33 10.31 -12.07
N LYS A 140 26.59 9.02 -12.28
CA LYS A 140 27.66 8.53 -13.17
C LYS A 140 27.44 8.94 -14.63
N ALA A 141 26.19 8.90 -15.11
CA ALA A 141 25.84 9.32 -16.47
C ALA A 141 26.07 10.83 -16.71
N LYS A 142 25.82 11.66 -15.69
CA LYS A 142 26.09 13.12 -15.77
C LYS A 142 27.58 13.43 -15.76
N SER A 143 28.38 12.73 -14.95
CA SER A 143 29.83 12.93 -14.89
C SER A 143 30.56 12.52 -16.18
N SER A 144 30.03 11.56 -16.94
CA SER A 144 30.58 11.14 -18.23
C SER A 144 30.28 12.10 -19.38
N LYS A 145 29.17 12.88 -19.29
CA LYS A 145 28.82 13.88 -20.31
C LYS A 145 29.51 15.25 -20.12
N GLY A 146 30.02 15.54 -18.93
CA GLY A 146 30.75 16.79 -18.64
C GLY A 146 32.26 16.76 -18.97
N LYS A 147 32.77 15.67 -19.55
CA LYS A 147 34.18 15.50 -19.93
C LYS A 147 34.42 15.54 -21.44
N LYS A 148 33.48 16.09 -22.21
CA LYS A 148 33.68 16.35 -23.65
C LYS A 148 33.74 17.85 -23.94
#